data_bcea930d593b6cc42c98187786a758a5
#
_entry.id   bcea930d593b6cc42c98187786a758a5
#
_cell.length_a   1.000
_cell.length_b   1.000
_cell.length_c   1.000
_cell.angle_alpha   90.00
_cell.angle_beta   90.00
_cell.angle_gamma   90.00
#
_symmetry.space_group_name_H-M   'P 1'
#
loop_
_entity.id
_entity.type
_entity.pdbx_description
1 polymer ?
#
loop_
_entity_poly.entity_id
_entity_poly.type
_entity_poly.pdbx_seq_one_letter_code
_entity_poly.pdbx_strand_id
1 'polypeptide(L)'
;TQTGEPYLVFIDNANDDLPEWLKSQGLKINGSNLCTEIFLPTSMDRTAVCCLSSLNIEYYDEWKSERKFIPDIMEMLDNVLDHFIEHAPKTVSRAALSASRERSIGIGTLGLHAYFQKRDMPLEGVMTKVTNREIYRHIEKECKRGDRQLFETRGPCYDAQQAGVERRFSHWTAIAPNASSSIIMGNTSPSIEPYRANVFRQDTMSGAYIQRNKFLETKLEELGLNTQKTWASITANDGSVQHLDIPQDTKDVFKTANEIDQLWLIDLASDRQKHTDQGQSLNLFFRPDVNVKYLHATHFLAWKNGLKSLYYCRSDKLRKADRVGMQIQRNRIEDEIDLTAVADGDVCLACEG
;
A
#
# COMPACT_ATOMS: atom_id res chain seq x y z
N THR A 1 14.17 -13.66 -0.09
CA THR A 1 14.73 -12.75 -1.12
C THR A 1 14.67 -13.30 -2.53
N GLN A 2 14.77 -14.63 -2.76
CA GLN A 2 14.71 -15.20 -4.11
C GLN A 2 13.32 -15.18 -4.73
N THR A 3 12.27 -15.42 -3.91
CA THR A 3 10.87 -15.50 -4.35
C THR A 3 10.04 -14.29 -3.93
N GLY A 4 10.54 -13.45 -3.02
CA GLY A 4 9.76 -12.39 -2.36
C GLY A 4 8.88 -12.86 -1.22
N GLU A 5 8.82 -14.17 -0.97
CA GLU A 5 8.03 -14.85 0.07
C GLU A 5 8.95 -15.63 1.03
N PRO A 6 8.43 -16.04 2.21
CA PRO A 6 7.08 -15.86 2.74
C PRO A 6 6.83 -14.43 3.24
N TYR A 7 5.55 -14.03 3.34
CA TYR A 7 5.12 -12.84 4.07
C TYR A 7 5.30 -13.07 5.57
N LEU A 8 5.49 -11.97 6.30
CA LEU A 8 5.68 -12.05 7.75
C LEU A 8 4.49 -11.45 8.48
N VAL A 9 4.01 -12.14 9.50
CA VAL A 9 2.96 -11.69 10.41
C VAL A 9 3.49 -11.69 11.83
N PHE A 10 3.44 -10.54 12.49
CA PHE A 10 3.83 -10.36 13.88
C PHE A 10 2.59 -10.46 14.76
N ILE A 11 2.24 -11.70 15.11
CA ILE A 11 0.96 -12.02 15.76
C ILE A 11 0.86 -11.47 17.18
N ASP A 12 1.99 -11.30 17.85
CA ASP A 12 2.11 -10.62 19.15
C ASP A 12 1.70 -9.15 19.02
N ASN A 13 2.32 -8.38 18.13
CA ASN A 13 1.97 -6.98 17.87
C ASN A 13 0.49 -6.83 17.49
N ALA A 14 -0.03 -7.75 16.67
CA ALA A 14 -1.43 -7.71 16.24
C ALA A 14 -2.40 -7.88 17.42
N ASN A 15 -2.11 -8.82 18.34
CA ASN A 15 -2.95 -9.04 19.51
C ASN A 15 -2.72 -8.00 20.61
N ASP A 16 -1.51 -7.45 20.74
CA ASP A 16 -1.23 -6.39 21.70
C ASP A 16 -2.02 -5.11 21.36
N ASP A 17 -2.23 -4.83 20.07
CA ASP A 17 -2.99 -3.67 19.58
C ASP A 17 -4.50 -3.94 19.41
N LEU A 18 -4.96 -5.19 19.59
CA LEU A 18 -6.40 -5.49 19.53
C LEU A 18 -7.13 -4.72 20.63
N PRO A 19 -8.26 -4.03 20.33
CA PRO A 19 -9.02 -3.29 21.32
C PRO A 19 -9.36 -4.09 22.57
N GLU A 20 -9.17 -3.52 23.75
CA GLU A 20 -9.36 -4.21 25.04
C GLU A 20 -10.77 -4.78 25.20
N TRP A 21 -11.77 -4.10 24.69
CA TRP A 21 -13.15 -4.57 24.72
C TRP A 21 -13.41 -5.83 23.86
N LEU A 22 -12.57 -6.09 22.85
CA LEU A 22 -12.58 -7.35 22.10
C LEU A 22 -11.82 -8.44 22.83
N LYS A 23 -10.65 -8.10 23.43
CA LYS A 23 -9.87 -9.04 24.24
C LYS A 23 -10.68 -9.56 25.44
N SER A 24 -11.42 -8.70 26.12
CA SER A 24 -12.25 -9.06 27.28
C SER A 24 -13.36 -10.06 26.92
N GLN A 25 -13.75 -10.17 25.66
CA GLN A 25 -14.67 -11.17 25.14
C GLN A 25 -13.97 -12.49 24.71
N GLY A 26 -12.66 -12.62 24.97
CA GLY A 26 -11.87 -13.78 24.58
C GLY A 26 -11.57 -13.84 23.07
N LEU A 27 -11.76 -12.74 22.33
CA LEU A 27 -11.47 -12.67 20.91
C LEU A 27 -9.96 -12.52 20.68
N LYS A 28 -9.45 -13.19 19.64
CA LYS A 28 -8.03 -13.24 19.32
C LYS A 28 -7.80 -13.26 17.82
N ILE A 29 -6.76 -12.55 17.38
CA ILE A 29 -6.25 -12.59 16.02
C ILE A 29 -5.33 -13.81 15.89
N ASN A 30 -5.63 -14.72 14.95
CA ASN A 30 -4.84 -15.93 14.70
C ASN A 30 -4.02 -15.88 13.40
N GLY A 31 -4.25 -14.89 12.58
CA GLY A 31 -3.57 -14.70 11.29
C GLY A 31 -4.04 -13.45 10.58
N SER A 32 -3.65 -13.32 9.32
CA SER A 32 -4.03 -12.23 8.44
C SER A 32 -4.57 -12.77 7.12
N ASN A 33 -5.05 -11.88 6.25
CA ASN A 33 -5.39 -12.19 4.86
C ASN A 33 -4.12 -12.37 4.00
N LEU A 34 -4.30 -12.70 2.73
CA LEU A 34 -3.22 -12.91 1.78
C LEU A 34 -2.30 -11.67 1.65
N CYS A 35 -2.89 -10.48 1.63
CA CYS A 35 -2.13 -9.22 1.47
C CYS A 35 -1.60 -8.65 2.79
N THR A 36 -1.83 -9.33 3.90
CA THR A 36 -1.29 -9.03 5.24
C THR A 36 -1.71 -7.68 5.88
N GLU A 37 -2.82 -7.08 5.44
CA GLU A 37 -3.36 -5.86 6.04
C GLU A 37 -4.55 -6.10 6.97
N ILE A 38 -5.25 -7.24 6.89
CA ILE A 38 -6.45 -7.54 7.67
C ILE A 38 -6.06 -8.29 8.96
N PHE A 39 -6.32 -7.65 10.08
CA PHE A 39 -6.07 -8.19 11.41
C PHE A 39 -7.32 -8.16 12.25
N LEU A 40 -8.15 -9.20 12.09
CA LEU A 40 -9.44 -9.37 12.74
C LEU A 40 -9.49 -10.67 13.51
N PRO A 41 -10.30 -10.76 14.58
CA PRO A 41 -10.48 -12.00 15.33
C PRO A 41 -11.01 -13.14 14.46
N THR A 42 -10.39 -14.32 14.58
CA THR A 42 -10.84 -15.54 13.92
C THR A 42 -10.98 -16.70 14.91
N SER A 43 -11.89 -17.63 14.64
CA SER A 43 -12.09 -18.86 15.43
C SER A 43 -12.72 -19.95 14.57
N MET A 44 -13.10 -21.06 15.19
CA MET A 44 -13.88 -22.11 14.50
C MET A 44 -15.21 -21.57 13.95
N ASP A 45 -15.77 -20.55 14.58
CA ASP A 45 -17.08 -19.97 14.21
C ASP A 45 -16.97 -18.61 13.51
N ARG A 46 -15.76 -18.01 13.48
CA ARG A 46 -15.52 -16.70 12.88
C ARG A 46 -14.54 -16.77 11.72
N THR A 47 -14.93 -16.24 10.60
CA THR A 47 -14.07 -16.02 9.43
C THR A 47 -14.03 -14.52 9.14
N ALA A 48 -12.85 -13.91 9.25
CA ALA A 48 -12.67 -12.49 8.98
C ALA A 48 -13.13 -12.09 7.57
N VAL A 49 -13.73 -10.92 7.46
CA VAL A 49 -14.22 -10.36 6.20
C VAL A 49 -13.47 -9.08 5.86
N CYS A 50 -12.88 -9.04 4.69
CA CYS A 50 -12.19 -7.87 4.16
C CYS A 50 -13.21 -6.94 3.47
N CYS A 51 -13.47 -5.77 4.05
CA CYS A 51 -14.35 -4.72 3.50
C CYS A 51 -13.59 -3.40 3.46
N LEU A 52 -13.00 -3.07 2.30
CA LEU A 52 -12.00 -2.02 2.18
C LEU A 52 -12.40 -0.92 1.20
N SER A 53 -11.84 0.27 1.46
CA SER A 53 -11.73 1.37 0.49
C SER A 53 -10.42 2.09 0.70
N SER A 54 -9.88 2.75 -0.34
CA SER A 54 -8.62 3.48 -0.25
C SER A 54 -8.76 4.91 -0.72
N LEU A 55 -8.26 5.85 0.10
CA LEU A 55 -8.24 7.28 -0.16
C LEU A 55 -7.05 7.64 -1.05
N ASN A 56 -7.26 8.41 -2.11
CA ASN A 56 -6.16 8.88 -2.94
C ASN A 56 -5.47 10.08 -2.29
N ILE A 57 -4.30 9.84 -1.69
CA ILE A 57 -3.51 10.85 -0.97
C ILE A 57 -2.89 11.86 -1.93
N GLU A 58 -2.67 11.52 -3.21
CA GLU A 58 -2.21 12.51 -4.20
C GLU A 58 -3.08 13.78 -4.21
N TYR A 59 -4.37 13.63 -3.87
CA TYR A 59 -5.36 14.72 -3.79
C TYR A 59 -5.73 15.08 -2.35
N TYR A 60 -4.88 14.75 -1.36
CA TYR A 60 -5.16 14.98 0.05
C TYR A 60 -5.53 16.44 0.36
N ASP A 61 -4.79 17.40 -0.21
CA ASP A 61 -5.04 18.83 0.03
C ASP A 61 -6.39 19.31 -0.49
N GLU A 62 -6.98 18.61 -1.46
CA GLU A 62 -8.28 18.92 -2.04
C GLU A 62 -9.43 18.42 -1.18
N TRP A 63 -9.31 17.22 -0.59
CA TRP A 63 -10.40 16.61 0.16
C TRP A 63 -10.26 16.68 1.70
N LYS A 64 -9.09 17.00 2.24
CA LYS A 64 -8.85 17.01 3.70
C LYS A 64 -9.77 17.95 4.50
N SER A 65 -10.31 18.99 3.88
CA SER A 65 -11.27 19.92 4.50
C SER A 65 -12.72 19.47 4.35
N GLU A 66 -13.01 18.49 3.51
CA GLU A 66 -14.36 17.97 3.25
C GLU A 66 -14.80 17.04 4.39
N ARG A 67 -15.50 17.60 5.37
CA ARG A 67 -15.89 16.89 6.59
C ARG A 67 -16.75 15.63 6.36
N LYS A 68 -17.47 15.56 5.25
CA LYS A 68 -18.33 14.41 4.93
C LYS A 68 -17.56 13.29 4.21
N PHE A 69 -16.42 13.57 3.60
CA PHE A 69 -15.74 12.66 2.69
C PHE A 69 -15.46 11.27 3.31
N ILE A 70 -14.75 11.22 4.43
CA ILE A 70 -14.45 9.93 5.11
C ILE A 70 -15.72 9.31 5.73
N PRO A 71 -16.58 10.05 6.46
CA PRO A 71 -17.84 9.48 6.96
C PRO A 71 -18.76 8.90 5.89
N ASP A 72 -18.88 9.53 4.72
CA ASP A 72 -19.71 9.03 3.62
C ASP A 72 -19.13 7.72 3.04
N ILE A 73 -17.80 7.58 2.98
CA ILE A 73 -17.13 6.32 2.60
C ILE A 73 -17.37 5.24 3.66
N MET A 74 -17.33 5.58 4.95
CA MET A 74 -17.65 4.63 6.03
C MET A 74 -19.09 4.16 5.94
N GLU A 75 -20.04 5.06 5.66
CA GLU A 75 -21.44 4.69 5.45
C GLU A 75 -21.62 3.80 4.22
N MET A 76 -20.93 4.10 3.13
CA MET A 76 -20.91 3.23 1.94
C MET A 76 -20.43 1.82 2.29
N LEU A 77 -19.33 1.69 3.03
CA LEU A 77 -18.80 0.39 3.44
C LEU A 77 -19.72 -0.34 4.43
N ASP A 78 -20.40 0.39 5.30
CA ASP A 78 -21.44 -0.16 6.19
C ASP A 78 -22.60 -0.75 5.39
N ASN A 79 -23.03 -0.07 4.33
CA ASN A 79 -24.07 -0.57 3.41
C ASN A 79 -23.60 -1.79 2.62
N VAL A 80 -22.32 -1.85 2.23
CA VAL A 80 -21.71 -3.05 1.60
C VAL A 80 -21.73 -4.24 2.55
N LEU A 81 -21.44 -4.02 3.84
CA LEU A 81 -21.54 -5.07 4.86
C LEU A 81 -22.98 -5.54 5.05
N ASP A 82 -23.98 -4.63 5.08
CA ASP A 82 -25.40 -5.01 5.16
C ASP A 82 -25.79 -5.89 3.97
N HIS A 83 -25.45 -5.47 2.76
CA HIS A 83 -25.71 -6.25 1.56
C HIS A 83 -25.07 -7.64 1.61
N PHE A 84 -23.81 -7.72 2.04
CA PHE A 84 -23.11 -9.00 2.19
C PHE A 84 -23.79 -9.90 3.24
N ILE A 85 -24.13 -9.36 4.42
CA ILE A 85 -24.76 -10.12 5.51
C ILE A 85 -26.10 -10.70 5.07
N GLU A 86 -26.90 -9.92 4.34
CA GLU A 86 -28.24 -10.32 3.89
C GLU A 86 -28.21 -11.35 2.75
N HIS A 87 -27.21 -11.27 1.85
CA HIS A 87 -27.17 -12.06 0.61
C HIS A 87 -26.10 -13.15 0.60
N ALA A 88 -25.30 -13.28 1.66
CA ALA A 88 -24.21 -14.26 1.73
C ALA A 88 -24.76 -15.70 1.61
N PRO A 89 -24.20 -16.51 0.71
CA PRO A 89 -24.65 -17.91 0.59
C PRO A 89 -24.29 -18.71 1.85
N LYS A 90 -25.06 -19.74 2.16
CA LYS A 90 -24.88 -20.60 3.34
C LYS A 90 -23.48 -21.18 3.48
N THR A 91 -22.77 -21.35 2.36
CA THR A 91 -21.38 -21.85 2.33
C THR A 91 -20.38 -20.93 3.01
N VAL A 92 -20.68 -19.63 3.13
CA VAL A 92 -19.86 -18.62 3.81
C VAL A 92 -20.53 -18.03 5.07
N SER A 93 -21.42 -18.79 5.70
CA SER A 93 -22.20 -18.36 6.88
C SER A 93 -21.33 -17.85 8.05
N ARG A 94 -20.13 -18.44 8.25
CA ARG A 94 -19.20 -17.98 9.28
C ARG A 94 -18.64 -16.58 8.98
N ALA A 95 -18.43 -16.26 7.71
CA ALA A 95 -18.01 -14.92 7.28
C ALA A 95 -19.16 -13.91 7.49
N ALA A 96 -20.40 -14.26 7.10
CA ALA A 96 -21.56 -13.42 7.36
C ALA A 96 -21.80 -13.19 8.86
N LEU A 97 -21.60 -14.23 9.69
CA LEU A 97 -21.67 -14.10 11.15
C LEU A 97 -20.60 -13.13 11.68
N SER A 98 -19.35 -13.25 11.25
CA SER A 98 -18.28 -12.33 11.65
C SER A 98 -18.60 -10.90 11.24
N ALA A 99 -18.98 -10.69 9.97
CA ALA A 99 -19.36 -9.37 9.46
C ALA A 99 -20.51 -8.75 10.28
N SER A 100 -21.53 -9.52 10.64
CA SER A 100 -22.66 -9.03 11.45
C SER A 100 -22.25 -8.64 12.88
N ARG A 101 -21.29 -9.38 13.47
CA ARG A 101 -20.87 -9.17 14.84
C ARG A 101 -19.91 -7.99 15.00
N GLU A 102 -18.89 -7.91 14.16
CA GLU A 102 -17.82 -6.92 14.32
C GLU A 102 -17.95 -5.71 13.39
N ARG A 103 -18.67 -5.85 12.28
CA ARG A 103 -18.83 -4.80 11.25
C ARG A 103 -17.52 -4.08 10.93
N SER A 104 -16.44 -4.83 10.79
CA SER A 104 -15.12 -4.27 10.52
C SER A 104 -15.04 -3.72 9.11
N ILE A 105 -14.46 -2.54 8.98
CA ILE A 105 -14.09 -1.92 7.71
C ILE A 105 -12.59 -1.61 7.69
N GLY A 106 -12.04 -1.29 6.52
CA GLY A 106 -10.65 -0.90 6.39
C GLY A 106 -10.51 0.26 5.40
N ILE A 107 -10.36 1.46 5.92
CA ILE A 107 -10.00 2.63 5.13
C ILE A 107 -8.48 2.68 5.03
N GLY A 108 -7.98 2.49 3.82
CA GLY A 108 -6.56 2.57 3.49
C GLY A 108 -6.24 3.79 2.63
N THR A 109 -5.07 3.78 2.02
CA THR A 109 -4.57 4.88 1.20
C THR A 109 -3.83 4.37 -0.02
N LEU A 110 -3.82 5.18 -1.09
CA LEU A 110 -2.94 5.06 -2.24
C LEU A 110 -2.40 6.44 -2.60
N GLY A 111 -1.36 6.50 -3.43
CA GLY A 111 -0.82 7.77 -3.89
C GLY A 111 0.07 8.51 -2.88
N LEU A 112 0.60 7.83 -1.86
CA LEU A 112 1.40 8.50 -0.83
C LEU A 112 2.72 9.07 -1.39
N HIS A 113 3.48 8.28 -2.17
CA HIS A 113 4.72 8.77 -2.77
C HIS A 113 4.44 9.84 -3.84
N ALA A 114 3.36 9.66 -4.62
CA ALA A 114 2.89 10.66 -5.59
C ALA A 114 2.62 12.02 -4.92
N TYR A 115 1.97 12.02 -3.75
CA TYR A 115 1.73 13.23 -2.97
C TYR A 115 3.02 13.94 -2.58
N PHE A 116 4.02 13.20 -2.11
CA PHE A 116 5.30 13.79 -1.73
C PHE A 116 6.05 14.32 -2.94
N GLN A 117 6.08 13.60 -4.07
CA GLN A 117 6.69 14.08 -5.30
C GLN A 117 5.98 15.32 -5.87
N LYS A 118 4.64 15.38 -5.83
CA LYS A 118 3.83 16.56 -6.20
C LYS A 118 4.23 17.81 -5.41
N ARG A 119 4.82 17.65 -4.24
CA ARG A 119 5.22 18.73 -3.32
C ARG A 119 6.74 18.93 -3.23
N ASP A 120 7.48 18.38 -4.16
CA ASP A 120 8.97 18.40 -4.14
C ASP A 120 9.56 17.93 -2.79
N MET A 121 8.93 16.94 -2.16
CA MET A 121 9.35 16.39 -0.87
C MET A 121 10.01 15.01 -1.07
N PRO A 122 11.28 14.83 -0.72
CA PRO A 122 11.91 13.51 -0.76
C PRO A 122 11.27 12.59 0.27
N LEU A 123 11.09 11.30 -0.06
CA LEU A 123 10.50 10.32 0.85
C LEU A 123 11.36 10.16 2.13
N GLU A 124 12.68 10.31 2.00
CA GLU A 124 13.66 10.28 3.09
C GLU A 124 13.86 11.66 3.75
N GLY A 125 12.77 12.39 3.96
CA GLY A 125 12.78 13.76 4.50
C GLY A 125 12.13 13.86 5.88
N VAL A 126 12.69 14.72 6.75
CA VAL A 126 12.09 14.99 8.07
C VAL A 126 10.68 15.55 7.93
N MET A 127 10.45 16.45 6.98
CA MET A 127 9.13 17.03 6.72
C MET A 127 8.16 15.97 6.19
N THR A 128 8.63 15.01 5.40
CA THR A 128 7.85 13.85 4.96
C THR A 128 7.35 13.03 6.13
N LYS A 129 8.20 12.80 7.14
CA LYS A 129 7.80 12.10 8.37
C LYS A 129 6.74 12.87 9.16
N VAL A 130 6.86 14.17 9.28
CA VAL A 130 5.87 15.05 9.94
C VAL A 130 4.53 14.97 9.19
N THR A 131 4.56 15.19 7.88
CA THR A 131 3.37 15.17 7.02
C THR A 131 2.70 13.79 7.02
N ASN A 132 3.48 12.70 6.97
CA ASN A 132 2.97 11.34 7.09
C ASN A 132 2.14 11.16 8.38
N ARG A 133 2.64 11.59 9.53
CA ARG A 133 1.90 11.53 10.81
C ARG A 133 0.62 12.38 10.78
N GLU A 134 0.67 13.57 10.21
CA GLU A 134 -0.47 14.47 10.11
C GLU A 134 -1.59 13.87 9.26
N ILE A 135 -1.27 13.28 8.11
CA ILE A 135 -2.23 12.62 7.22
C ILE A 135 -2.95 11.49 7.96
N TYR A 136 -2.21 10.56 8.56
CA TYR A 136 -2.82 9.38 9.17
C TYR A 136 -3.54 9.69 10.49
N ARG A 137 -3.08 10.67 11.26
CA ARG A 137 -3.82 11.22 12.41
C ARG A 137 -5.12 11.86 11.98
N HIS A 138 -5.13 12.58 10.87
CA HIS A 138 -6.34 13.18 10.31
C HIS A 138 -7.34 12.09 9.89
N ILE A 139 -6.90 11.08 9.15
CA ILE A 139 -7.75 9.94 8.73
C ILE A 139 -8.36 9.26 9.95
N GLU A 140 -7.56 8.91 10.95
CA GLU A 140 -8.05 8.30 12.20
C GLU A 140 -9.11 9.17 12.88
N LYS A 141 -8.85 10.48 12.99
CA LYS A 141 -9.81 11.45 13.59
C LYS A 141 -11.14 11.47 12.85
N GLU A 142 -11.10 11.48 11.52
CA GLU A 142 -12.31 11.50 10.71
C GLU A 142 -13.03 10.15 10.74
N CYS A 143 -12.31 9.02 10.82
CA CYS A 143 -12.90 7.70 11.05
C CYS A 143 -13.62 7.63 12.41
N LYS A 144 -13.02 8.15 13.47
CA LYS A 144 -13.67 8.25 14.80
C LYS A 144 -14.95 9.06 14.74
N ARG A 145 -14.95 10.14 13.98
CA ARG A 145 -16.14 10.98 13.79
C ARG A 145 -17.24 10.25 13.00
N GLY A 146 -16.88 9.57 11.91
CA GLY A 146 -17.81 8.78 11.10
C GLY A 146 -18.41 7.60 11.88
N ASP A 147 -17.58 6.89 12.65
CA ASP A 147 -18.04 5.82 13.55
C ASP A 147 -19.07 6.32 14.57
N ARG A 148 -18.80 7.47 15.19
CA ARG A 148 -19.74 8.09 16.13
C ARG A 148 -21.07 8.45 15.47
N GLN A 149 -21.07 9.07 14.29
CA GLN A 149 -22.28 9.42 13.54
C GLN A 149 -23.10 8.18 13.17
N LEU A 150 -22.44 7.13 12.71
CA LEU A 150 -23.13 5.89 12.35
C LEU A 150 -23.60 5.11 13.58
N PHE A 151 -22.87 5.15 14.67
CA PHE A 151 -23.36 4.61 15.94
C PHE A 151 -24.65 5.33 16.40
N GLU A 152 -24.71 6.65 16.34
CA GLU A 152 -25.89 7.43 16.74
C GLU A 152 -27.13 7.15 15.86
N THR A 153 -26.94 6.85 14.60
CA THR A 153 -28.03 6.63 13.63
C THR A 153 -28.41 5.16 13.43
N ARG A 154 -27.46 4.23 13.58
CA ARG A 154 -27.64 2.80 13.27
C ARG A 154 -27.38 1.86 14.46
N GLY A 155 -26.92 2.41 15.58
CA GLY A 155 -26.55 1.64 16.77
C GLY A 155 -25.18 0.94 16.68
N PRO A 156 -24.77 0.26 17.76
CA PRO A 156 -23.49 -0.44 17.84
C PRO A 156 -23.47 -1.71 16.99
N CYS A 157 -22.26 -2.18 16.62
CA CYS A 157 -22.12 -3.56 16.19
C CYS A 157 -22.37 -4.51 17.38
N TYR A 158 -22.67 -5.78 17.09
CA TYR A 158 -23.03 -6.76 18.13
C TYR A 158 -21.96 -6.91 19.19
N ASP A 159 -20.70 -7.07 18.81
CA ASP A 159 -19.60 -7.25 19.78
C ASP A 159 -19.37 -5.99 20.64
N ALA A 160 -19.55 -4.78 20.09
CA ALA A 160 -19.51 -3.55 20.86
C ALA A 160 -20.69 -3.46 21.85
N GLN A 161 -21.88 -3.87 21.43
CA GLN A 161 -23.05 -3.94 22.30
C GLN A 161 -22.85 -4.89 23.49
N GLN A 162 -22.26 -6.07 23.25
CA GLN A 162 -21.95 -7.04 24.31
C GLN A 162 -20.93 -6.51 25.31
N ALA A 163 -20.00 -5.68 24.86
CA ALA A 163 -18.99 -5.02 25.71
C ALA A 163 -19.47 -3.71 26.34
N GLY A 164 -20.67 -3.22 26.00
CA GLY A 164 -21.18 -1.93 26.47
C GLY A 164 -20.40 -0.73 25.90
N VAL A 165 -19.87 -0.85 24.69
CA VAL A 165 -19.05 0.18 24.02
C VAL A 165 -19.84 0.84 22.88
N GLU A 166 -19.76 2.16 22.79
CA GLU A 166 -20.44 2.97 21.77
C GLU A 166 -19.65 3.00 20.46
N ARG A 167 -19.69 1.88 19.71
CA ARG A 167 -18.96 1.71 18.44
C ARG A 167 -19.85 1.06 17.39
N ARG A 168 -19.88 1.64 16.17
CA ARG A 168 -20.50 1.01 15.01
C ARG A 168 -19.62 -0.07 14.41
N PHE A 169 -18.32 0.16 14.37
CA PHE A 169 -17.32 -0.73 13.78
C PHE A 169 -16.30 -1.21 14.81
N SER A 170 -15.84 -2.44 14.70
CA SER A 170 -14.72 -2.93 15.51
C SER A 170 -13.39 -2.29 15.11
N HIS A 171 -13.17 -2.15 13.80
CA HIS A 171 -11.97 -1.56 13.19
C HIS A 171 -12.38 -0.63 12.04
N TRP A 172 -11.53 0.38 11.76
CA TRP A 172 -11.80 1.40 10.73
C TRP A 172 -10.80 1.41 9.59
N THR A 173 -9.54 1.04 9.85
CA THR A 173 -8.40 1.31 8.95
C THR A 173 -7.59 0.06 8.65
N ALA A 174 -7.26 -0.12 7.37
CA ALA A 174 -6.34 -1.14 6.87
C ALA A 174 -5.75 -0.66 5.55
N ILE A 175 -4.48 -0.88 5.30
CA ILE A 175 -3.81 -0.36 4.12
C ILE A 175 -3.49 -1.49 3.15
N ALA A 176 -4.32 -1.62 2.11
CA ALA A 176 -4.20 -2.60 1.03
C ALA A 176 -3.11 -2.22 0.01
N PRO A 177 -2.62 -3.15 -0.84
CA PRO A 177 -1.53 -2.89 -1.79
C PRO A 177 -1.89 -1.93 -2.92
N ASN A 178 -3.14 -1.92 -3.40
CA ASN A 178 -3.68 -1.02 -4.41
C ASN A 178 -2.93 -0.97 -5.76
N ALA A 179 -2.37 -2.09 -6.22
CA ALA A 179 -1.57 -2.13 -7.44
C ALA A 179 -2.38 -1.73 -8.69
N SER A 180 -3.53 -2.36 -8.91
CA SER A 180 -4.42 -2.04 -10.05
C SER A 180 -5.23 -0.78 -9.82
N SER A 181 -5.69 -0.53 -8.58
CA SER A 181 -6.47 0.66 -8.24
C SER A 181 -5.69 1.95 -8.50
N SER A 182 -4.37 1.96 -8.26
CA SER A 182 -3.51 3.12 -8.52
C SER A 182 -3.47 3.50 -10.01
N ILE A 183 -3.55 2.52 -10.90
CA ILE A 183 -3.61 2.74 -12.35
C ILE A 183 -4.93 3.43 -12.73
N ILE A 184 -6.05 2.90 -12.25
CA ILE A 184 -7.39 3.44 -12.52
C ILE A 184 -7.54 4.85 -11.93
N MET A 185 -6.90 5.11 -10.79
CA MET A 185 -6.92 6.41 -10.11
C MET A 185 -5.88 7.41 -10.67
N GLY A 186 -5.55 7.30 -11.96
CA GLY A 186 -4.70 8.26 -12.68
C GLY A 186 -3.20 7.98 -12.60
N ASN A 187 -2.81 6.71 -12.57
CA ASN A 187 -1.41 6.28 -12.47
C ASN A 187 -0.67 6.92 -11.28
N THR A 188 -1.33 6.98 -10.15
CA THR A 188 -0.72 7.41 -8.89
C THR A 188 0.19 6.31 -8.32
N SER A 189 0.96 6.61 -7.28
CA SER A 189 1.77 5.57 -6.63
C SER A 189 0.88 4.54 -5.90
N PRO A 190 1.20 3.23 -5.97
CA PRO A 190 0.38 2.22 -5.31
C PRO A 190 0.50 2.33 -3.78
N SER A 191 -0.63 2.35 -3.09
CA SER A 191 -0.68 2.29 -1.62
C SER A 191 0.26 3.32 -0.96
N ILE A 192 1.11 2.82 -0.07
CA ILE A 192 2.16 3.55 0.67
C ILE A 192 3.55 3.35 0.05
N GLU A 193 3.62 2.69 -1.09
CA GLU A 193 4.87 2.29 -1.72
C GLU A 193 5.51 3.44 -2.53
N PRO A 194 6.85 3.50 -2.55
CA PRO A 194 7.55 4.32 -3.52
C PRO A 194 7.40 3.77 -4.94
N TYR A 195 7.46 4.65 -5.95
CA TYR A 195 7.54 4.23 -7.33
C TYR A 195 8.78 3.36 -7.55
N ARG A 196 8.60 2.24 -8.27
CA ARG A 196 9.72 1.33 -8.61
C ARG A 196 10.64 1.90 -9.67
N ALA A 197 10.10 2.73 -10.55
CA ALA A 197 10.81 3.37 -11.65
C ALA A 197 10.08 4.65 -12.04
N ASN A 198 10.80 5.64 -12.58
CA ASN A 198 10.20 6.85 -13.13
C ASN A 198 9.72 6.68 -14.58
N VAL A 199 10.05 5.57 -15.22
CA VAL A 199 9.51 5.11 -16.51
C VAL A 199 9.20 3.64 -16.40
N PHE A 200 7.99 3.23 -16.73
CA PHE A 200 7.60 1.83 -16.69
C PHE A 200 6.67 1.47 -17.86
N ARG A 201 6.72 0.22 -18.26
CA ARG A 201 5.79 -0.32 -19.24
C ARG A 201 4.53 -0.76 -18.52
N GLN A 202 3.40 -0.31 -19.03
CA GLN A 202 2.08 -0.72 -18.58
C GLN A 202 1.42 -1.53 -19.68
N ASP A 203 1.21 -2.81 -19.41
CA ASP A 203 0.48 -3.69 -20.32
C ASP A 203 -1.02 -3.63 -19.99
N THR A 204 -1.84 -3.39 -21.01
CA THR A 204 -3.31 -3.36 -20.91
C THR A 204 -3.90 -4.27 -21.98
N MET A 205 -5.18 -4.58 -21.88
CA MET A 205 -5.89 -5.37 -22.92
C MET A 205 -5.84 -4.71 -24.30
N SER A 206 -5.66 -3.39 -24.38
CA SER A 206 -5.57 -2.60 -25.63
C SER A 206 -4.13 -2.37 -26.12
N GLY A 207 -3.12 -2.90 -25.43
CA GLY A 207 -1.71 -2.78 -25.82
C GLY A 207 -0.78 -2.39 -24.69
N ALA A 208 0.50 -2.30 -24.99
CA ALA A 208 1.55 -1.89 -24.09
C ALA A 208 1.85 -0.39 -24.24
N TYR A 209 1.86 0.32 -23.13
CA TYR A 209 2.12 1.76 -23.09
C TYR A 209 3.33 2.05 -22.22
N ILE A 210 4.18 3.00 -22.62
CA ILE A 210 5.24 3.51 -21.76
C ILE A 210 4.67 4.66 -20.97
N GLN A 211 4.64 4.48 -19.65
CA GLN A 211 4.22 5.49 -18.69
C GLN A 211 5.44 6.20 -18.12
N ARG A 212 5.34 7.53 -18.00
CA ARG A 212 6.34 8.39 -17.38
C ARG A 212 5.79 8.92 -16.06
N ASN A 213 6.65 9.11 -15.10
CA ASN A 213 6.29 9.79 -13.86
C ASN A 213 5.93 11.24 -14.17
N LYS A 214 4.67 11.60 -14.04
CA LYS A 214 4.12 12.91 -14.40
C LYS A 214 4.77 14.08 -13.64
N PHE A 215 5.17 13.86 -12.38
CA PHE A 215 5.83 14.88 -11.56
C PHE A 215 7.26 15.11 -12.01
N LEU A 216 7.97 14.03 -12.36
CA LEU A 216 9.30 14.14 -12.96
C LEU A 216 9.24 14.81 -14.34
N GLU A 217 8.21 14.51 -15.13
CA GLU A 217 8.02 15.16 -16.43
C GLU A 217 7.91 16.66 -16.29
N THR A 218 7.05 17.15 -15.38
CA THR A 218 6.93 18.57 -15.05
C THR A 218 8.27 19.16 -14.59
N LYS A 219 8.98 18.46 -13.69
CA LYS A 219 10.27 18.92 -13.18
C LYS A 219 11.34 19.00 -14.28
N LEU A 220 11.38 18.02 -15.19
CA LEU A 220 12.31 18.05 -16.33
C LEU A 220 11.94 19.14 -17.34
N GLU A 221 10.65 19.51 -17.48
CA GLU A 221 10.25 20.68 -18.27
C GLU A 221 10.78 21.99 -17.68
N GLU A 222 10.62 22.18 -16.36
CA GLU A 222 11.16 23.34 -15.64
C GLU A 222 12.68 23.49 -15.82
N LEU A 223 13.38 22.35 -15.88
CA LEU A 223 14.84 22.30 -16.07
C LEU A 223 15.29 22.38 -17.55
N GLY A 224 14.34 22.38 -18.51
CA GLY A 224 14.65 22.34 -19.94
C GLY A 224 15.21 20.99 -20.42
N LEU A 225 14.98 19.92 -19.66
CA LEU A 225 15.52 18.57 -19.89
C LEU A 225 14.46 17.53 -20.28
N ASN A 226 13.18 17.91 -20.48
CA ASN A 226 12.13 17.00 -20.92
C ASN A 226 12.30 16.62 -22.40
N THR A 227 13.31 15.79 -22.71
CA THR A 227 13.65 15.35 -24.05
C THR A 227 13.57 13.83 -24.18
N GLN A 228 13.36 13.35 -25.40
CA GLN A 228 13.37 11.90 -25.67
C GLN A 228 14.71 11.25 -25.26
N LYS A 229 15.83 11.95 -25.43
CA LYS A 229 17.16 11.49 -25.03
C LYS A 229 17.25 11.30 -23.50
N THR A 230 16.71 12.24 -22.73
CA THR A 230 16.65 12.15 -21.27
C THR A 230 15.83 10.94 -20.82
N TRP A 231 14.63 10.75 -21.38
CA TRP A 231 13.78 9.62 -21.05
C TRP A 231 14.38 8.27 -21.49
N ALA A 232 15.05 8.20 -22.63
CA ALA A 232 15.79 7.01 -23.05
C ALA A 232 16.92 6.69 -22.08
N SER A 233 17.62 7.71 -21.56
CA SER A 233 18.67 7.54 -20.55
C SER A 233 18.09 7.03 -19.22
N ILE A 234 16.97 7.61 -18.75
CA ILE A 234 16.26 7.14 -17.54
C ILE A 234 15.84 5.67 -17.70
N THR A 235 15.26 5.31 -18.85
CA THR A 235 14.87 3.92 -19.15
C THR A 235 16.07 2.97 -19.12
N ALA A 236 17.20 3.38 -19.70
CA ALA A 236 18.43 2.58 -19.72
C ALA A 236 19.06 2.37 -18.34
N ASN A 237 18.69 3.20 -17.36
CA ASN A 237 19.13 3.14 -15.96
C ASN A 237 18.01 2.68 -15.02
N ASP A 238 17.17 1.73 -15.47
CA ASP A 238 16.11 1.09 -14.67
C ASP A 238 15.11 2.12 -14.06
N GLY A 239 14.87 3.24 -14.75
CA GLY A 239 13.99 4.30 -14.28
C GLY A 239 14.61 5.26 -13.26
N SER A 240 15.89 5.13 -12.94
CA SER A 240 16.63 6.03 -12.04
C SER A 240 16.95 7.37 -12.69
N VAL A 241 17.00 8.43 -11.88
CA VAL A 241 17.44 9.78 -12.27
C VAL A 241 18.81 10.14 -11.69
N GLN A 242 19.43 9.24 -10.91
CA GLN A 242 20.64 9.55 -10.15
C GLN A 242 21.85 9.87 -11.03
N HIS A 243 21.88 9.37 -12.27
CA HIS A 243 22.95 9.61 -13.25
C HIS A 243 22.80 10.93 -14.03
N LEU A 244 21.63 11.60 -13.95
CA LEU A 244 21.37 12.85 -14.66
C LEU A 244 22.13 14.03 -14.03
N ASP A 245 22.47 15.03 -14.84
CA ASP A 245 23.00 16.30 -14.36
C ASP A 245 21.86 17.25 -13.99
N ILE A 246 21.25 17.01 -12.83
CA ILE A 246 20.16 17.78 -12.24
C ILE A 246 20.44 18.02 -10.74
N PRO A 247 19.79 19.01 -10.10
CA PRO A 247 19.97 19.30 -8.67
C PRO A 247 19.78 18.05 -7.79
N GLN A 248 20.57 17.97 -6.71
CA GLN A 248 20.54 16.80 -5.82
C GLN A 248 19.21 16.65 -5.09
N ASP A 249 18.59 17.76 -4.69
CA ASP A 249 17.24 17.77 -4.11
C ASP A 249 16.20 17.14 -5.05
N THR A 250 16.26 17.45 -6.35
CA THR A 250 15.42 16.80 -7.36
C THR A 250 15.70 15.29 -7.45
N LYS A 251 16.99 14.88 -7.44
CA LYS A 251 17.34 13.44 -7.41
C LYS A 251 16.77 12.74 -6.20
N ASP A 252 16.80 13.37 -5.05
CA ASP A 252 16.30 12.78 -3.79
C ASP A 252 14.77 12.63 -3.80
N VAL A 253 14.03 13.55 -4.42
CA VAL A 253 12.58 13.46 -4.59
C VAL A 253 12.19 12.30 -5.50
N PHE A 254 12.95 12.04 -6.57
CA PHE A 254 12.62 11.04 -7.59
C PHE A 254 13.42 9.74 -7.46
N LYS A 255 13.94 9.43 -6.27
CA LYS A 255 14.50 8.10 -5.96
C LYS A 255 13.45 7.01 -6.23
N THR A 256 13.91 5.92 -6.83
CA THR A 256 13.11 4.70 -7.01
C THR A 256 13.09 3.86 -5.73
N ALA A 257 12.18 2.89 -5.65
CA ALA A 257 12.03 2.03 -4.47
C ALA A 257 13.33 1.32 -4.05
N ASN A 258 14.18 0.93 -5.01
CA ASN A 258 15.47 0.28 -4.75
C ASN A 258 16.58 1.26 -4.31
N GLU A 259 16.36 2.56 -4.43
CA GLU A 259 17.31 3.63 -4.06
C GLU A 259 16.99 4.23 -2.69
N ILE A 260 15.81 3.97 -2.16
CA ILE A 260 15.35 4.44 -0.85
C ILE A 260 15.86 3.50 0.24
N ASP A 261 16.31 4.05 1.35
CA ASP A 261 16.67 3.28 2.53
C ASP A 261 15.42 2.61 3.13
N GLN A 262 15.42 1.29 3.18
CA GLN A 262 14.28 0.51 3.68
C GLN A 262 14.01 0.73 5.18
N LEU A 263 15.01 1.11 5.95
CA LEU A 263 14.81 1.52 7.35
C LEU A 263 13.94 2.77 7.45
N TRP A 264 14.03 3.66 6.47
CA TRP A 264 13.16 4.84 6.40
C TRP A 264 11.71 4.46 6.11
N LEU A 265 11.49 3.46 5.23
CA LEU A 265 10.14 2.94 4.98
C LEU A 265 9.52 2.32 6.25
N ILE A 266 10.32 1.56 7.02
CA ILE A 266 9.89 1.01 8.32
C ILE A 266 9.54 2.13 9.30
N ASP A 267 10.33 3.18 9.37
CA ASP A 267 10.10 4.30 10.28
C ASP A 267 8.79 5.04 9.93
N LEU A 268 8.56 5.33 8.65
CA LEU A 268 7.31 5.91 8.18
C LEU A 268 6.10 4.99 8.44
N ALA A 269 6.25 3.69 8.22
CA ALA A 269 5.20 2.71 8.47
C ALA A 269 4.89 2.60 9.97
N SER A 270 5.90 2.64 10.82
CA SER A 270 5.75 2.61 12.28
C SER A 270 5.00 3.84 12.82
N ASP A 271 5.26 5.01 12.22
CA ASP A 271 4.51 6.23 12.56
C ASP A 271 3.03 6.12 12.14
N ARG A 272 2.75 5.50 10.97
CA ARG A 272 1.36 5.26 10.50
C ARG A 272 0.63 4.21 11.34
N GLN A 273 1.34 3.16 11.76
CA GLN A 273 0.73 2.05 12.52
C GLN A 273 0.00 2.53 13.77
N LYS A 274 0.46 3.60 14.39
CA LYS A 274 -0.19 4.23 15.56
C LYS A 274 -1.59 4.79 15.26
N HIS A 275 -1.91 4.95 13.98
CA HIS A 275 -3.18 5.50 13.47
C HIS A 275 -3.92 4.49 12.55
N THR A 276 -3.44 3.24 12.52
CA THR A 276 -3.98 2.16 11.68
C THR A 276 -4.28 0.97 12.59
N ASP A 277 -5.57 0.73 12.84
CA ASP A 277 -6.00 -0.28 13.81
C ASP A 277 -5.91 -1.74 13.31
N GLN A 278 -5.83 -1.95 12.01
CA GLN A 278 -5.42 -3.22 11.42
C GLN A 278 -3.96 -3.13 10.93
N GLY A 279 -3.61 -3.71 9.78
CA GLY A 279 -2.26 -3.75 9.26
C GLY A 279 -2.03 -2.90 8.02
N GLN A 280 -0.82 -3.02 7.50
CA GLN A 280 -0.34 -2.35 6.29
C GLN A 280 0.33 -3.39 5.39
N SER A 281 -0.08 -3.49 4.12
CA SER A 281 0.60 -4.30 3.12
C SER A 281 1.91 -3.62 2.70
N LEU A 282 2.94 -3.73 3.53
CA LEU A 282 4.21 -3.05 3.32
C LEU A 282 5.19 -3.92 2.55
N ASN A 283 5.53 -3.54 1.33
CA ASN A 283 6.60 -4.13 0.55
C ASN A 283 7.96 -3.53 0.93
N LEU A 284 8.98 -4.38 0.94
CA LEU A 284 10.38 -3.97 1.07
C LEU A 284 11.12 -4.27 -0.22
N PHE A 285 12.07 -3.42 -0.58
CA PHE A 285 12.79 -3.48 -1.84
C PHE A 285 14.29 -3.57 -1.57
N PHE A 286 14.89 -4.69 -1.91
CA PHE A 286 16.32 -4.90 -1.68
C PHE A 286 17.04 -5.20 -2.98
N ARG A 287 18.25 -4.69 -3.10
CA ARG A 287 19.15 -5.09 -4.17
C ARG A 287 19.59 -6.54 -3.96
N PRO A 288 19.91 -7.28 -5.03
CA PRO A 288 20.31 -8.69 -4.92
C PRO A 288 21.56 -8.92 -4.06
N ASP A 289 22.41 -7.91 -3.96
CA ASP A 289 23.68 -7.88 -3.20
C ASP A 289 23.51 -7.30 -1.78
N VAL A 290 22.26 -7.19 -1.28
CA VAL A 290 21.99 -6.63 0.03
C VAL A 290 22.76 -7.35 1.15
N ASN A 291 23.31 -6.57 2.08
CA ASN A 291 23.94 -7.10 3.27
C ASN A 291 22.92 -7.80 4.17
N VAL A 292 23.19 -9.06 4.53
CA VAL A 292 22.28 -9.87 5.37
C VAL A 292 21.99 -9.21 6.73
N LYS A 293 22.96 -8.49 7.31
CA LYS A 293 22.76 -7.75 8.57
C LYS A 293 21.75 -6.61 8.40
N TYR A 294 21.82 -5.89 7.28
CA TYR A 294 20.86 -4.83 6.96
C TYR A 294 19.46 -5.41 6.72
N LEU A 295 19.35 -6.49 5.94
CA LEU A 295 18.10 -7.22 5.73
C LEU A 295 17.49 -7.65 7.07
N HIS A 296 18.29 -8.28 7.95
CA HIS A 296 17.83 -8.69 9.28
C HIS A 296 17.40 -7.50 10.13
N ALA A 297 18.20 -6.42 10.17
CA ALA A 297 17.89 -5.22 10.95
C ALA A 297 16.56 -4.60 10.53
N THR A 298 16.29 -4.52 9.22
CA THR A 298 15.04 -3.98 8.68
C THR A 298 13.83 -4.78 9.16
N HIS A 299 13.89 -6.11 9.07
CA HIS A 299 12.80 -6.98 9.54
C HIS A 299 12.63 -6.96 11.06
N PHE A 300 13.74 -6.96 11.80
CA PHE A 300 13.72 -6.87 13.26
C PHE A 300 13.13 -5.55 13.76
N LEU A 301 13.50 -4.42 13.13
CA LEU A 301 12.96 -3.12 13.49
C LEU A 301 11.48 -2.98 13.14
N ALA A 302 11.02 -3.60 12.07
CA ALA A 302 9.60 -3.66 11.75
C ALA A 302 8.79 -4.28 12.91
N TRP A 303 9.21 -5.44 13.38
CA TRP A 303 8.60 -6.09 14.54
C TRP A 303 8.73 -5.23 15.80
N LYS A 304 9.94 -4.78 16.13
CA LYS A 304 10.23 -4.02 17.36
C LYS A 304 9.43 -2.71 17.43
N ASN A 305 9.18 -2.07 16.29
CA ASN A 305 8.45 -0.80 16.20
C ASN A 305 6.92 -0.99 16.12
N GLY A 306 6.41 -2.20 16.33
CA GLY A 306 4.99 -2.46 16.45
C GLY A 306 4.23 -2.66 15.13
N LEU A 307 4.93 -2.86 14.00
CA LEU A 307 4.26 -3.27 12.77
C LEU A 307 3.63 -4.66 12.96
N LYS A 308 2.50 -4.90 12.31
CA LYS A 308 1.77 -6.19 12.41
C LYS A 308 2.18 -7.17 11.33
N SER A 309 2.78 -6.68 10.24
CA SER A 309 3.16 -7.50 9.08
C SER A 309 4.21 -6.84 8.19
N LEU A 310 4.79 -7.68 7.33
CA LEU A 310 5.50 -7.29 6.12
C LEU A 310 4.98 -8.16 4.97
N TYR A 311 4.74 -7.55 3.82
CA TYR A 311 4.22 -8.21 2.63
C TYR A 311 5.36 -8.80 1.78
N TYR A 312 5.57 -8.37 0.54
CA TYR A 312 6.66 -8.88 -0.26
C TYR A 312 8.03 -8.34 0.18
N CYS A 313 9.02 -9.24 0.24
CA CYS A 313 10.43 -8.88 0.26
C CYS A 313 10.96 -8.92 -1.19
N ARG A 314 10.74 -7.85 -1.94
CA ARG A 314 11.09 -7.78 -3.36
C ARG A 314 12.59 -7.58 -3.54
N SER A 315 13.18 -8.38 -4.42
CA SER A 315 14.57 -8.21 -4.85
C SER A 315 14.66 -8.40 -6.35
N ASP A 316 15.47 -7.58 -7.01
CA ASP A 316 15.77 -7.78 -8.42
C ASP A 316 16.51 -9.11 -8.60
N LYS A 317 16.10 -9.92 -9.58
CA LYS A 317 16.83 -11.15 -9.92
C LYS A 317 18.22 -10.78 -10.43
N LEU A 318 19.25 -11.51 -10.03
CA LEU A 318 20.61 -11.44 -10.59
C LEU A 318 20.62 -11.91 -12.06
N ARG A 319 19.88 -11.27 -12.94
CA ARG A 319 19.95 -11.53 -14.39
C ARG A 319 21.05 -10.70 -15.05
N LYS A 320 22.31 -10.89 -14.61
CA LYS A 320 23.46 -10.30 -15.31
C LYS A 320 23.63 -10.86 -16.74
N ALA A 321 23.17 -12.07 -17.02
CA ALA A 321 23.25 -12.66 -18.36
C ALA A 321 22.34 -11.98 -19.38
N ASP A 322 21.17 -11.48 -18.98
CA ASP A 322 20.20 -10.86 -19.90
C ASP A 322 20.58 -9.42 -20.32
N ARG A 323 21.35 -8.69 -19.50
CA ARG A 323 21.82 -7.33 -19.87
C ARG A 323 22.75 -7.34 -21.09
N VAL A 324 23.58 -8.37 -21.24
CA VAL A 324 24.44 -8.53 -22.43
C VAL A 324 23.59 -8.90 -23.64
N GLY A 325 22.59 -9.77 -23.47
CA GLY A 325 21.62 -10.13 -24.51
C GLY A 325 20.77 -8.93 -24.99
N MET A 326 20.30 -8.09 -24.06
CA MET A 326 19.57 -6.86 -24.40
C MET A 326 20.43 -5.80 -25.09
N GLN A 327 21.71 -5.68 -24.76
CA GLN A 327 22.62 -4.78 -25.49
C GLN A 327 22.91 -5.28 -26.93
N ILE A 328 23.00 -6.59 -27.12
CA ILE A 328 23.18 -7.21 -28.43
C ILE A 328 21.89 -7.12 -29.26
N GLN A 329 20.73 -7.28 -28.65
CA GLN A 329 19.43 -7.08 -29.32
C GLN A 329 19.13 -5.62 -29.67
N ARG A 330 19.58 -4.64 -28.87
CA ARG A 330 19.44 -3.21 -29.20
C ARG A 330 20.08 -2.82 -30.54
N ASN A 331 21.14 -3.47 -30.93
CA ASN A 331 21.78 -3.27 -32.22
C ASN A 331 21.03 -3.98 -33.39
N ARG A 332 19.99 -4.76 -33.10
CA ARG A 332 19.14 -5.46 -34.06
C ARG A 332 17.70 -4.97 -34.13
N ILE A 333 17.22 -4.17 -33.16
CA ILE A 333 15.82 -3.71 -33.08
C ILE A 333 15.59 -2.38 -33.82
N GLU A 334 16.41 -2.05 -34.81
CA GLU A 334 15.91 -1.13 -35.84
C GLU A 334 14.96 -1.80 -36.83
N ASP A 335 14.83 -3.12 -36.86
CA ASP A 335 14.11 -3.79 -37.96
C ASP A 335 13.01 -4.82 -37.61
N GLU A 336 12.79 -5.33 -36.39
CA GLU A 336 11.62 -6.21 -36.13
C GLU A 336 11.27 -6.34 -34.65
N ILE A 337 10.00 -6.06 -34.31
CA ILE A 337 9.40 -6.30 -32.98
C ILE A 337 8.71 -7.66 -33.02
N ASP A 338 9.30 -8.68 -32.40
CA ASP A 338 8.62 -9.95 -32.11
C ASP A 338 7.97 -9.93 -30.73
N LEU A 339 6.62 -10.02 -30.71
CA LEU A 339 5.78 -9.87 -29.53
C LEU A 339 5.51 -11.19 -28.78
N THR A 340 6.20 -12.30 -29.07
CA THR A 340 5.81 -13.63 -28.57
C THR A 340 6.61 -14.19 -27.39
N ALA A 341 7.56 -13.45 -26.82
CA ALA A 341 8.43 -13.97 -25.75
C ALA A 341 8.24 -13.29 -24.38
N VAL A 342 7.00 -13.23 -23.87
CA VAL A 342 6.75 -12.95 -22.45
C VAL A 342 5.55 -13.79 -21.97
N ALA A 343 5.80 -15.07 -21.76
CA ALA A 343 4.97 -15.91 -20.93
C ALA A 343 5.94 -16.76 -20.10
N ASP A 344 6.01 -16.46 -18.83
CA ASP A 344 6.29 -17.35 -17.69
C ASP A 344 6.88 -16.53 -16.54
N GLY A 345 6.00 -15.97 -15.76
CA GLY A 345 6.25 -15.48 -14.43
C GLY A 345 4.92 -15.47 -13.69
N ASP A 346 4.75 -16.41 -12.78
CA ASP A 346 3.57 -16.54 -11.93
C ASP A 346 3.25 -15.22 -11.20
N VAL A 347 2.40 -14.42 -11.82
CA VAL A 347 1.82 -13.23 -11.23
C VAL A 347 0.48 -13.66 -10.65
N CYS A 348 0.35 -13.60 -9.34
CA CYS A 348 -0.94 -13.86 -8.69
C CYS A 348 -1.91 -12.71 -9.01
N LEU A 349 -2.72 -12.86 -10.06
CA LEU A 349 -3.73 -11.89 -10.49
C LEU A 349 -4.71 -11.50 -9.37
N ALA A 350 -4.92 -12.36 -8.37
CA ALA A 350 -5.78 -12.08 -7.22
C ALA A 350 -5.14 -11.09 -6.22
N CYS A 351 -3.80 -10.96 -6.20
CA CYS A 351 -3.07 -10.05 -5.31
C CYS A 351 -2.69 -8.73 -6.00
N GLU A 352 -2.81 -8.65 -7.32
CA GLU A 352 -2.53 -7.45 -8.11
C GLU A 352 -3.80 -6.73 -8.57
N GLY A 353 -4.98 -7.30 -8.28
CA GLY A 353 -6.30 -6.76 -8.56
C GLY A 353 -6.78 -5.75 -7.51
#